data_02854b2fa31e9bfcdacab3f57391ecb2
#
_entry.id   02854b2fa31e9bfcdacab3f57391ecb2
#
_cell.length_a   1.000
_cell.length_b   1.000
_cell.length_c   1.000
_cell.angle_alpha   90.00
_cell.angle_beta   90.00
_cell.angle_gamma   90.00
#
_symmetry.space_group_name_H-M   'P 1'
#
loop_
_entity.id
_entity.type
_entity.pdbx_description
1 polymer ?
#
loop_
_entity_poly.entity_id
_entity_poly.type
_entity_poly.pdbx_seq_one_letter_code
_entity_poly.pdbx_strand_id
1 'polypeptide(L)'
;NHVHHSLSKHMLVDGFDFVIDLDKSSGNRFHDAKSGKNFLDFFSCFASMPLGWNHPDMLEKQSELGRIAINNIANSDLYTREMAWAVDVITNQTMPEHMNNFFMIAGGALAVENTMKVAMDWKMHDRQAKGLVDDKSVCNRQGFCWKTELRESSKISIGHFKEAFHGRSGYTMSTTNTDPNKTSNFIKFNWPRFNNPKINFPLDEEENSRLDRLESSVIHDIREYGENHPDTIAGIIIEPIQGEGGDNHFRPEFMRNLCDVTHEIGAKFIVDEVQTGTGGTGKMWAYEHAGIKPDMLAFGKRMQVCGLMASDSMREYEDNPFQTSSRINSTWGGNLIDMVRSAWQLEVMEKEKLVENAAKRGDELLKGLNELEQKYSFISNVRGKGLLCAFSLDNNSQRNQMREAIYKSGSLVLNSGFESIRLRPSLTLSSDEIGEALNMFDAAAQSLSSTLVE
;
A
#
# COMPACT_ATOMS: atom_id res chain seq x y z
N ASN A 1 22.85 6.95 24.13
CA ASN A 1 22.29 7.76 23.08
C ASN A 1 21.15 8.62 23.60
N HIS A 2 21.30 9.95 23.54
CA HIS A 2 20.33 10.92 24.11
C HIS A 2 18.95 10.78 23.46
N VAL A 3 18.85 10.52 22.16
CA VAL A 3 17.56 10.45 21.42
C VAL A 3 16.69 9.30 21.94
N HIS A 4 17.17 8.06 21.89
CA HIS A 4 16.40 6.90 22.38
C HIS A 4 16.07 7.03 23.88
N HIS A 5 17.02 7.53 24.70
CA HIS A 5 16.76 7.78 26.12
C HIS A 5 15.65 8.83 26.34
N SER A 6 15.64 9.91 25.59
CA SER A 6 14.61 10.95 25.72
C SER A 6 13.23 10.43 25.31
N LEU A 7 13.15 9.67 24.20
CA LEU A 7 11.90 9.09 23.72
C LEU A 7 11.36 8.03 24.67
N SER A 8 12.23 7.14 25.19
CA SER A 8 11.82 6.02 26.06
C SER A 8 11.25 6.46 27.41
N LYS A 9 11.38 7.72 27.79
CA LYS A 9 10.73 8.26 29.00
C LYS A 9 9.21 8.29 28.89
N HIS A 10 8.68 8.38 27.66
CA HIS A 10 7.26 8.66 27.44
C HIS A 10 6.58 7.74 26.42
N MET A 11 7.37 6.99 25.63
CA MET A 11 6.83 6.13 24.57
C MET A 11 7.67 4.86 24.42
N LEU A 12 7.05 3.83 23.81
CA LEU A 12 7.77 2.63 23.38
C LEU A 12 8.74 2.99 22.25
N VAL A 13 10.00 2.58 22.39
CA VAL A 13 11.06 2.79 21.40
C VAL A 13 11.59 1.42 20.97
N ASP A 14 10.81 0.77 20.10
CA ASP A 14 11.04 -0.58 19.55
C ASP A 14 11.46 -0.57 18.08
N GLY A 15 11.79 0.61 17.55
CA GLY A 15 12.30 0.79 16.19
C GLY A 15 13.76 0.38 16.01
N PHE A 16 14.38 0.88 14.96
CA PHE A 16 15.80 0.64 14.69
C PHE A 16 16.72 1.36 15.71
N ASP A 17 17.90 0.78 15.96
CA ASP A 17 18.88 1.35 16.91
C ASP A 17 19.75 2.46 16.30
N PHE A 18 19.49 2.92 15.10
CA PHE A 18 20.18 4.08 14.51
C PHE A 18 19.38 5.37 14.73
N VAL A 19 20.02 6.51 14.53
CA VAL A 19 19.44 7.85 14.60
C VAL A 19 19.71 8.58 13.30
N ILE A 20 18.67 8.93 12.57
CA ILE A 20 18.79 9.63 11.29
C ILE A 20 19.32 11.05 11.51
N ASP A 21 20.40 11.41 10.81
CA ASP A 21 20.86 12.77 10.61
C ASP A 21 20.25 13.29 9.30
N LEU A 22 19.25 14.15 9.42
CA LEU A 22 18.52 14.67 8.27
C LEU A 22 19.39 15.53 7.35
N ASP A 23 20.37 16.25 7.93
CA ASP A 23 21.22 17.17 7.16
C ASP A 23 22.28 16.43 6.35
N LYS A 24 22.74 15.27 6.83
CA LYS A 24 23.78 14.46 6.19
C LYS A 24 23.25 13.34 5.32
N SER A 25 21.96 13.04 5.39
CA SER A 25 21.32 12.05 4.53
C SER A 25 21.09 12.63 3.15
N SER A 26 21.36 11.86 2.06
CA SER A 26 21.23 12.34 0.69
C SER A 26 21.02 11.20 -0.30
N GLY A 27 20.16 11.42 -1.30
CA GLY A 27 19.85 10.43 -2.34
C GLY A 27 19.33 9.12 -1.73
N ASN A 28 19.91 8.01 -2.14
CA ASN A 28 19.54 6.68 -1.63
C ASN A 28 20.30 6.27 -0.36
N ARG A 29 20.82 7.23 0.41
CA ARG A 29 21.57 6.96 1.62
C ARG A 29 21.10 7.80 2.78
N PHE A 30 20.92 7.15 3.93
CA PHE A 30 20.78 7.87 5.18
C PHE A 30 22.07 7.82 6.00
N HIS A 31 22.31 8.87 6.79
CA HIS A 31 23.41 8.96 7.72
C HIS A 31 22.94 8.65 9.15
N ASP A 32 23.58 7.69 9.80
CA ASP A 32 23.32 7.40 11.21
C ASP A 32 24.19 8.29 12.11
N ALA A 33 23.56 9.24 12.79
CA ALA A 33 24.22 10.14 13.73
C ALA A 33 24.85 9.42 14.95
N LYS A 34 24.45 8.16 15.22
CA LYS A 34 24.99 7.37 16.33
C LYS A 34 26.31 6.71 15.96
N SER A 35 26.39 6.07 14.82
CA SER A 35 27.60 5.36 14.35
C SER A 35 28.49 6.21 13.43
N GLY A 36 27.97 7.32 12.89
CA GLY A 36 28.65 8.12 11.90
C GLY A 36 28.75 7.48 10.51
N LYS A 37 27.98 6.41 10.24
CA LYS A 37 28.00 5.66 8.98
C LYS A 37 26.85 6.04 8.06
N ASN A 38 27.08 5.89 6.75
CA ASN A 38 26.06 5.96 5.74
C ASN A 38 25.58 4.55 5.40
N PHE A 39 24.26 4.40 5.20
CA PHE A 39 23.62 3.15 4.81
C PHE A 39 22.88 3.35 3.51
N LEU A 40 23.01 2.39 2.60
CA LEU A 40 22.20 2.34 1.39
C LEU A 40 20.76 1.95 1.74
N ASP A 41 19.80 2.79 1.33
CA ASP A 41 18.43 2.73 1.81
C ASP A 41 17.52 1.94 0.87
N PHE A 42 17.29 0.66 1.19
CA PHE A 42 16.28 -0.19 0.56
C PHE A 42 14.99 -0.31 1.40
N PHE A 43 14.79 0.61 2.32
CA PHE A 43 13.61 0.75 3.15
C PHE A 43 12.74 1.94 2.73
N SER A 44 13.38 3.09 2.43
CA SER A 44 12.76 4.36 2.07
C SER A 44 11.49 4.67 2.88
N CYS A 45 11.55 4.51 4.20
CA CYS A 45 10.43 4.72 5.14
C CYS A 45 9.15 3.96 4.72
N PHE A 46 9.26 2.65 4.51
CA PHE A 46 8.18 1.76 4.00
C PHE A 46 7.71 2.17 2.60
N ALA A 47 8.64 2.54 1.71
CA ALA A 47 8.33 3.03 0.37
C ALA A 47 7.60 4.39 0.37
N SER A 48 7.87 5.27 1.34
CA SER A 48 7.24 6.60 1.41
C SER A 48 8.14 7.72 0.87
N MET A 49 9.36 7.42 0.44
CA MET A 49 10.30 8.41 -0.07
C MET A 49 10.63 8.16 -1.54
N PRO A 50 9.79 8.65 -2.48
CA PRO A 50 9.98 8.38 -3.91
C PRO A 50 11.29 8.94 -4.46
N LEU A 51 11.75 10.08 -3.96
CA LEU A 51 12.95 10.78 -4.43
C LEU A 51 14.19 10.52 -3.56
N GLY A 52 14.06 9.68 -2.51
CA GLY A 52 15.12 9.51 -1.52
C GLY A 52 15.29 10.72 -0.58
N TRP A 53 16.46 10.82 0.03
CA TRP A 53 16.79 11.85 1.02
C TRP A 53 17.26 13.14 0.34
N ASN A 54 16.70 14.28 0.76
CA ASN A 54 17.18 15.62 0.41
C ASN A 54 17.44 15.82 -1.10
N HIS A 55 16.47 15.44 -1.93
CA HIS A 55 16.56 15.65 -3.37
C HIS A 55 16.80 17.13 -3.69
N PRO A 56 17.76 17.49 -4.58
CA PRO A 56 18.11 18.88 -4.87
C PRO A 56 16.92 19.76 -5.22
N ASP A 57 16.05 19.30 -6.14
CA ASP A 57 14.85 20.05 -6.56
C ASP A 57 13.88 20.29 -5.38
N MET A 58 13.83 19.39 -4.39
CA MET A 58 13.01 19.58 -3.20
C MET A 58 13.64 20.55 -2.19
N LEU A 59 14.98 20.57 -2.08
CA LEU A 59 15.70 21.54 -1.26
C LEU A 59 15.49 22.97 -1.77
N GLU A 60 15.41 23.18 -3.07
CA GLU A 60 15.05 24.48 -3.67
C GLU A 60 13.66 24.98 -3.22
N LYS A 61 12.75 24.08 -2.85
CA LYS A 61 11.39 24.38 -2.38
C LYS A 61 11.30 24.58 -0.86
N GLN A 62 12.40 24.46 -0.12
CA GLN A 62 12.42 24.50 1.34
C GLN A 62 11.70 25.72 1.93
N SER A 63 11.97 26.93 1.39
CA SER A 63 11.34 28.16 1.90
C SER A 63 9.83 28.20 1.67
N GLU A 64 9.35 27.70 0.53
CA GLU A 64 7.93 27.62 0.22
C GLU A 64 7.22 26.58 1.09
N LEU A 65 7.80 25.37 1.20
CA LEU A 65 7.30 24.32 2.07
C LEU A 65 7.28 24.78 3.54
N GLY A 66 8.33 25.50 4.00
CA GLY A 66 8.39 26.08 5.34
C GLY A 66 7.28 27.09 5.59
N ARG A 67 6.97 27.97 4.62
CA ARG A 67 5.87 28.94 4.71
C ARG A 67 4.51 28.25 4.84
N ILE A 68 4.29 27.19 4.09
CA ILE A 68 3.04 26.41 4.12
C ILE A 68 2.91 25.65 5.44
N ALA A 69 3.98 25.04 5.91
CA ALA A 69 3.98 24.20 7.11
C ALA A 69 3.68 24.95 8.41
N ILE A 70 3.81 26.28 8.43
CA ILE A 70 3.51 27.11 9.62
C ILE A 70 2.02 27.01 10.02
N ASN A 71 1.12 26.84 9.04
CA ASN A 71 -0.32 26.83 9.27
C ASN A 71 -0.92 25.47 8.89
N ASN A 72 -1.60 24.85 9.84
CA ASN A 72 -2.35 23.61 9.59
C ASN A 72 -3.83 23.96 9.35
N ILE A 73 -4.18 24.13 8.10
CA ILE A 73 -5.51 24.61 7.65
C ILE A 73 -6.50 23.43 7.62
N ALA A 74 -7.75 23.69 8.02
CA ALA A 74 -8.86 22.75 7.84
C ALA A 74 -9.29 22.70 6.36
N ASN A 75 -8.59 21.91 5.55
CA ASN A 75 -8.82 21.82 4.10
C ASN A 75 -10.18 21.20 3.72
N SER A 76 -10.90 20.65 4.69
CA SER A 76 -12.28 20.21 4.52
C SER A 76 -13.25 21.37 4.22
N ASP A 77 -12.96 22.57 4.72
CA ASP A 77 -13.87 23.72 4.69
C ASP A 77 -13.20 24.99 4.17
N LEU A 78 -11.88 25.05 4.18
CA LEU A 78 -11.09 26.21 3.79
C LEU A 78 -10.17 25.84 2.62
N TYR A 79 -10.23 26.63 1.56
CA TYR A 79 -9.48 26.36 0.33
C TYR A 79 -8.36 27.37 0.11
N THR A 80 -7.24 26.90 -0.43
CA THR A 80 -6.07 27.72 -0.76
C THR A 80 -5.68 27.54 -2.22
N ARG A 81 -4.91 28.51 -2.75
CA ARG A 81 -4.35 28.39 -4.11
C ARG A 81 -3.40 27.22 -4.22
N GLU A 82 -2.65 26.97 -3.16
CA GLU A 82 -1.69 25.88 -3.05
C GLU A 82 -2.39 24.52 -3.10
N MET A 83 -3.56 24.41 -2.42
CA MET A 83 -4.38 23.21 -2.50
C MET A 83 -4.91 22.97 -3.92
N ALA A 84 -5.45 24.01 -4.57
CA ALA A 84 -5.97 23.88 -5.94
C ALA A 84 -4.88 23.42 -6.91
N TRP A 85 -3.71 24.08 -6.88
CA TRP A 85 -2.55 23.68 -7.68
C TRP A 85 -2.11 22.24 -7.39
N ALA A 86 -2.00 21.86 -6.13
CA ALA A 86 -1.57 20.50 -5.77
C ALA A 86 -2.57 19.44 -6.25
N VAL A 87 -3.87 19.69 -6.13
CA VAL A 87 -4.92 18.80 -6.66
C VAL A 87 -4.81 18.67 -8.17
N ASP A 88 -4.62 19.79 -8.89
CA ASP A 88 -4.47 19.79 -10.35
C ASP A 88 -3.26 18.94 -10.78
N VAL A 89 -2.09 19.13 -10.14
CA VAL A 89 -0.90 18.33 -10.45
C VAL A 89 -1.13 16.86 -10.18
N ILE A 90 -1.65 16.53 -8.98
CA ILE A 90 -1.88 15.13 -8.58
C ILE A 90 -2.85 14.45 -9.54
N THR A 91 -3.99 15.08 -9.83
CA THR A 91 -5.01 14.46 -10.68
C THR A 91 -4.57 14.35 -12.13
N ASN A 92 -3.92 15.39 -12.69
CA ASN A 92 -3.44 15.35 -14.07
C ASN A 92 -2.36 14.30 -14.31
N GLN A 93 -1.49 14.04 -13.31
CA GLN A 93 -0.39 13.09 -13.49
C GLN A 93 -0.72 11.66 -13.07
N THR A 94 -1.69 11.47 -12.17
CA THR A 94 -1.88 10.15 -11.53
C THR A 94 -3.28 9.58 -11.65
N MET A 95 -4.30 10.39 -11.91
CA MET A 95 -5.68 9.92 -11.94
C MET A 95 -5.96 9.08 -13.19
N PRO A 96 -6.42 7.83 -13.04
CA PRO A 96 -6.76 6.98 -14.18
C PRO A 96 -7.92 7.59 -15.01
N GLU A 97 -7.88 7.43 -16.34
CA GLU A 97 -8.89 7.99 -17.26
C GLU A 97 -10.34 7.58 -16.95
N HIS A 98 -10.53 6.40 -16.33
CA HIS A 98 -11.86 5.90 -15.96
C HIS A 98 -12.32 6.35 -14.56
N MET A 99 -11.52 7.17 -13.86
CA MET A 99 -11.84 7.69 -12.53
C MET A 99 -11.96 9.21 -12.58
N ASN A 100 -13.04 9.76 -12.01
CA ASN A 100 -13.32 11.18 -12.01
C ASN A 100 -13.60 11.76 -10.61
N ASN A 101 -13.51 10.91 -9.59
CA ASN A 101 -13.78 11.29 -8.20
C ASN A 101 -12.51 11.16 -7.37
N PHE A 102 -12.19 12.18 -6.60
CA PHE A 102 -10.96 12.30 -5.82
C PHE A 102 -11.27 12.73 -4.38
N PHE A 103 -10.61 12.10 -3.42
CA PHE A 103 -10.74 12.45 -2.01
C PHE A 103 -9.41 12.27 -1.29
N MET A 104 -9.03 13.20 -0.43
CA MET A 104 -7.79 13.17 0.34
C MET A 104 -8.07 13.11 1.84
N ILE A 105 -7.17 12.42 2.55
CA ILE A 105 -7.21 12.26 4.01
C ILE A 105 -5.81 11.96 4.54
N ALA A 106 -5.53 12.26 5.81
CA ALA A 106 -4.26 11.95 6.43
C ALA A 106 -4.20 10.48 6.89
N GLY A 107 -3.32 9.69 6.25
CA GLY A 107 -3.03 8.30 6.63
C GLY A 107 -3.64 7.24 5.72
N GLY A 108 -2.81 6.24 5.33
CA GLY A 108 -3.21 5.17 4.41
C GLY A 108 -4.36 4.30 4.93
N ALA A 109 -4.37 3.98 6.23
CA ALA A 109 -5.49 3.25 6.85
C ALA A 109 -6.82 4.00 6.70
N LEU A 110 -6.83 5.33 6.87
CA LEU A 110 -8.01 6.15 6.71
C LEU A 110 -8.41 6.30 5.22
N ALA A 111 -7.45 6.31 4.31
CA ALA A 111 -7.73 6.27 2.88
C ALA A 111 -8.49 4.99 2.50
N VAL A 112 -7.99 3.83 2.91
CA VAL A 112 -8.64 2.54 2.68
C VAL A 112 -10.00 2.47 3.40
N GLU A 113 -10.10 2.94 4.64
CA GLU A 113 -11.35 2.96 5.40
C GLU A 113 -12.43 3.81 4.70
N ASN A 114 -12.07 4.99 4.16
CA ASN A 114 -13.01 5.81 3.40
C ASN A 114 -13.36 5.17 2.05
N THR A 115 -12.46 4.44 1.40
CA THR A 115 -12.78 3.65 0.21
C THR A 115 -13.84 2.60 0.51
N MET A 116 -13.70 1.87 1.63
CA MET A 116 -14.72 0.91 2.10
C MET A 116 -16.04 1.61 2.42
N LYS A 117 -16.01 2.78 3.06
CA LYS A 117 -17.21 3.58 3.37
C LYS A 117 -17.94 4.00 2.10
N VAL A 118 -17.23 4.40 1.05
CA VAL A 118 -17.82 4.75 -0.24
C VAL A 118 -18.52 3.53 -0.84
N ALA A 119 -17.90 2.35 -0.81
CA ALA A 119 -18.51 1.11 -1.28
C ALA A 119 -19.77 0.73 -0.46
N MET A 120 -19.70 0.86 0.88
CA MET A 120 -20.83 0.56 1.76
C MET A 120 -22.00 1.52 1.52
N ASP A 121 -21.72 2.81 1.36
CA ASP A 121 -22.74 3.82 1.06
C ASP A 121 -23.44 3.50 -0.28
N TRP A 122 -22.66 3.23 -1.32
CA TRP A 122 -23.20 2.79 -2.60
C TRP A 122 -24.07 1.53 -2.47
N LYS A 123 -23.61 0.51 -1.73
CA LYS A 123 -24.36 -0.73 -1.55
C LYS A 123 -25.67 -0.51 -0.80
N MET A 124 -25.71 0.40 0.17
CA MET A 124 -26.95 0.73 0.87
C MET A 124 -27.97 1.37 -0.06
N HIS A 125 -27.56 2.27 -0.94
CA HIS A 125 -28.44 2.86 -1.96
C HIS A 125 -28.89 1.83 -3.02
N ASP A 126 -28.00 0.92 -3.44
CA ASP A 126 -28.34 -0.19 -4.32
C ASP A 126 -29.43 -1.09 -3.71
N ARG A 127 -29.30 -1.42 -2.41
CA ARG A 127 -30.31 -2.18 -1.67
C ARG A 127 -31.63 -1.44 -1.52
N GLN A 128 -31.60 -0.13 -1.31
CA GLN A 128 -32.81 0.72 -1.29
C GLN A 128 -33.50 0.72 -2.65
N ALA A 129 -32.75 0.91 -3.75
CA ALA A 129 -33.28 0.90 -5.10
C ALA A 129 -33.93 -0.45 -5.47
N LYS A 130 -33.40 -1.54 -4.93
CA LYS A 130 -33.95 -2.91 -5.07
C LYS A 130 -35.13 -3.19 -4.12
N GLY A 131 -35.53 -2.27 -3.26
CA GLY A 131 -36.61 -2.44 -2.27
C GLY A 131 -36.25 -3.42 -1.13
N LEU A 132 -34.97 -3.71 -0.92
CA LEU A 132 -34.48 -4.60 0.15
C LEU A 132 -34.33 -3.89 1.50
N VAL A 133 -34.35 -2.57 1.52
CA VAL A 133 -34.24 -1.71 2.69
C VAL A 133 -35.34 -0.66 2.65
N ASP A 134 -36.10 -0.53 3.75
CA ASP A 134 -37.13 0.50 3.87
C ASP A 134 -36.46 1.88 4.16
N ASP A 135 -36.87 2.93 3.47
CA ASP A 135 -36.45 4.32 3.70
C ASP A 135 -36.62 4.78 5.14
N LYS A 136 -37.57 4.18 5.88
CA LYS A 136 -37.79 4.46 7.31
C LYS A 136 -36.70 3.95 8.23
N SER A 137 -35.84 3.06 7.75
CA SER A 137 -34.69 2.56 8.50
C SER A 137 -33.50 3.50 8.47
N VAL A 138 -33.53 4.52 7.59
CA VAL A 138 -32.50 5.57 7.52
C VAL A 138 -32.95 6.75 8.38
N CYS A 139 -32.16 7.10 9.40
CA CYS A 139 -32.42 8.27 10.23
C CYS A 139 -32.45 9.53 9.38
N ASN A 140 -33.61 10.18 9.28
CA ASN A 140 -33.73 11.42 8.53
C ASN A 140 -33.07 12.59 9.30
N ARG A 141 -32.75 13.68 8.58
CA ARG A 141 -32.03 14.86 9.09
C ARG A 141 -32.73 15.58 10.27
N GLN A 142 -33.94 15.19 10.67
CA GLN A 142 -34.75 15.87 11.69
C GLN A 142 -34.81 15.13 13.02
N GLY A 143 -34.25 13.93 13.12
CA GLY A 143 -34.27 13.15 14.35
C GLY A 143 -32.90 12.62 14.72
N PHE A 144 -32.38 13.03 15.88
CA PHE A 144 -31.33 12.27 16.55
C PHE A 144 -31.89 10.89 16.84
N CYS A 145 -31.56 9.91 16.00
CA CYS A 145 -31.94 8.53 16.25
C CYS A 145 -30.91 7.90 17.19
N TRP A 146 -31.13 8.05 18.48
CA TRP A 146 -30.32 7.38 19.52
C TRP A 146 -30.52 5.87 19.56
N LYS A 147 -31.57 5.36 18.91
CA LYS A 147 -31.77 3.95 18.65
C LYS A 147 -31.15 3.63 17.30
N THR A 148 -29.83 3.47 17.27
CA THR A 148 -29.14 2.82 16.19
C THR A 148 -29.60 1.37 16.10
N GLU A 149 -30.75 1.13 15.51
CA GLU A 149 -31.08 -0.18 15.03
C GLU A 149 -30.23 -0.42 13.78
N LEU A 150 -29.01 -0.93 14.00
CA LEU A 150 -27.99 -1.26 12.99
C LEU A 150 -28.43 -2.39 12.04
N ARG A 151 -29.75 -2.62 11.88
CA ARG A 151 -30.28 -3.84 11.27
C ARG A 151 -29.82 -4.07 9.85
N GLU A 152 -29.78 -3.06 9.01
CA GLU A 152 -29.46 -3.26 7.59
C GLU A 152 -28.01 -3.01 7.26
N SER A 153 -27.42 -1.94 7.81
CA SER A 153 -25.99 -1.66 7.61
C SER A 153 -25.06 -2.73 8.20
N SER A 154 -25.50 -3.41 9.28
CA SER A 154 -24.74 -4.51 9.88
C SER A 154 -24.67 -5.77 9.01
N LYS A 155 -25.50 -5.88 7.98
CA LYS A 155 -25.44 -6.96 6.98
C LYS A 155 -24.41 -6.70 5.89
N ILE A 156 -23.91 -5.44 5.78
CA ILE A 156 -22.94 -5.09 4.76
C ILE A 156 -21.55 -5.57 5.16
N SER A 157 -20.83 -6.12 4.21
CA SER A 157 -19.49 -6.68 4.42
C SER A 157 -18.51 -6.26 3.32
N ILE A 158 -17.22 -6.41 3.60
CA ILE A 158 -16.12 -6.26 2.65
C ILE A 158 -15.40 -7.59 2.51
N GLY A 159 -15.40 -8.14 1.30
CA GLY A 159 -14.60 -9.31 0.96
C GLY A 159 -13.11 -8.96 0.92
N HIS A 160 -12.26 -9.81 1.49
CA HIS A 160 -10.81 -9.58 1.56
C HIS A 160 -10.06 -10.91 1.60
N PHE A 161 -8.72 -10.85 1.59
CA PHE A 161 -7.87 -12.03 1.42
C PHE A 161 -7.03 -12.34 2.66
N LYS A 162 -6.59 -13.59 2.80
CA LYS A 162 -5.56 -13.97 3.75
C LYS A 162 -4.25 -13.23 3.45
N GLU A 163 -3.44 -13.01 4.48
CA GLU A 163 -2.15 -12.32 4.40
C GLU A 163 -2.24 -10.85 3.93
N ALA A 164 -3.44 -10.25 3.87
CA ALA A 164 -3.61 -8.85 3.50
C ALA A 164 -3.29 -7.89 4.65
N PHE A 165 -2.82 -6.70 4.30
CA PHE A 165 -2.61 -5.58 5.22
C PHE A 165 -3.23 -4.30 4.65
N HIS A 166 -4.34 -3.88 5.23
CA HIS A 166 -5.08 -2.68 4.81
C HIS A 166 -5.09 -1.56 5.84
N GLY A 167 -4.45 -1.76 6.99
CA GLY A 167 -4.35 -0.78 8.07
C GLY A 167 -4.75 -1.35 9.42
N ARG A 168 -4.79 -0.47 10.44
CA ARG A 168 -5.06 -0.81 11.84
C ARG A 168 -6.17 0.04 12.47
N SER A 169 -6.99 0.72 11.69
CA SER A 169 -8.22 1.39 12.13
C SER A 169 -9.41 0.42 12.09
N GLY A 170 -10.60 0.83 12.52
CA GLY A 170 -11.74 -0.06 12.73
C GLY A 170 -12.04 -1.02 11.57
N TYR A 171 -12.41 -0.50 10.40
CA TYR A 171 -12.72 -1.34 9.24
C TYR A 171 -11.48 -2.02 8.68
N THR A 172 -10.38 -1.30 8.53
CA THR A 172 -9.14 -1.84 7.94
C THR A 172 -8.50 -2.92 8.80
N MET A 173 -8.62 -2.84 10.13
CA MET A 173 -8.17 -3.90 11.03
C MET A 173 -8.91 -5.21 10.81
N SER A 174 -10.19 -5.15 10.45
CA SER A 174 -11.01 -6.33 10.14
C SER A 174 -10.54 -7.06 8.88
N THR A 175 -9.91 -6.33 7.95
CA THR A 175 -9.39 -6.86 6.69
C THR A 175 -7.88 -7.13 6.71
N THR A 176 -7.16 -6.72 7.77
CA THR A 176 -5.74 -7.01 7.97
C THR A 176 -5.56 -8.39 8.61
N ASN A 177 -4.63 -9.20 8.05
CA ASN A 177 -4.39 -10.58 8.48
C ASN A 177 -2.92 -10.98 8.29
N THR A 178 -1.98 -10.15 8.72
CA THR A 178 -0.55 -10.46 8.64
C THR A 178 0.00 -10.98 9.98
N ASP A 179 0.30 -10.10 10.91
CA ASP A 179 0.85 -10.45 12.22
C ASP A 179 -0.24 -10.38 13.30
N PRO A 180 -0.49 -11.48 14.04
CA PRO A 180 -1.50 -11.50 15.12
C PRO A 180 -1.32 -10.41 16.18
N ASN A 181 -0.08 -10.01 16.48
CA ASN A 181 0.19 -8.94 17.45
C ASN A 181 -0.47 -7.61 17.06
N LYS A 182 -0.73 -7.40 15.77
CA LYS A 182 -1.36 -6.17 15.27
C LYS A 182 -2.87 -6.13 15.45
N THR A 183 -3.53 -7.30 15.60
CA THR A 183 -4.99 -7.39 15.48
C THR A 183 -5.68 -8.24 16.53
N SER A 184 -4.99 -9.14 17.25
CA SER A 184 -5.61 -10.18 18.07
C SER A 184 -6.49 -9.67 19.23
N ASN A 185 -6.09 -8.57 19.86
CA ASN A 185 -6.74 -8.06 21.07
C ASN A 185 -7.85 -7.02 20.79
N PHE A 186 -8.20 -6.81 19.52
CA PHE A 186 -9.15 -5.78 19.12
C PHE A 186 -10.40 -6.37 18.49
N ILE A 187 -11.54 -5.70 18.68
CA ILE A 187 -12.82 -6.06 18.07
C ILE A 187 -12.70 -5.88 16.54
N LYS A 188 -13.21 -6.85 15.80
CA LYS A 188 -13.22 -6.89 14.34
C LYS A 188 -14.59 -7.30 13.82
N PHE A 189 -14.92 -6.86 12.61
CA PHE A 189 -16.11 -7.35 11.89
C PHE A 189 -15.84 -8.74 11.32
N ASN A 190 -16.83 -9.62 11.38
CA ASN A 190 -16.75 -10.96 10.81
C ASN A 190 -17.13 -10.92 9.32
N TRP A 191 -16.26 -10.34 8.50
CA TRP A 191 -16.42 -10.24 7.05
C TRP A 191 -15.78 -11.42 6.32
N PRO A 192 -16.22 -11.75 5.09
CA PRO A 192 -15.69 -12.89 4.34
C PRO A 192 -14.21 -12.69 3.99
N ARG A 193 -13.41 -13.70 4.33
CA ARG A 193 -11.97 -13.73 4.05
C ARG A 193 -11.66 -14.93 3.15
N PHE A 194 -11.20 -14.66 1.94
CA PHE A 194 -10.90 -15.66 0.93
C PHE A 194 -9.44 -16.12 0.99
N ASN A 195 -9.18 -17.27 0.39
CA ASN A 195 -7.82 -17.79 0.25
C ASN A 195 -6.98 -16.88 -0.66
N ASN A 196 -5.67 -17.00 -0.51
CA ASN A 196 -4.67 -16.17 -1.19
C ASN A 196 -3.93 -17.02 -2.24
N PRO A 197 -4.29 -16.95 -3.55
CA PRO A 197 -3.64 -17.73 -4.61
C PRO A 197 -2.33 -17.06 -5.05
N LYS A 198 -1.42 -16.86 -4.12
CA LYS A 198 -0.11 -16.27 -4.36
C LYS A 198 0.78 -17.18 -5.19
N ILE A 199 1.61 -16.58 -6.03
CA ILE A 199 2.62 -17.27 -6.84
C ILE A 199 3.81 -17.66 -5.96
N ASN A 200 4.28 -18.91 -6.08
CA ASN A 200 5.61 -19.31 -5.65
C ASN A 200 6.51 -19.34 -6.89
N PHE A 201 7.56 -18.52 -6.88
CA PHE A 201 8.48 -18.48 -8.01
C PHE A 201 9.58 -19.57 -7.88
N PRO A 202 10.03 -20.13 -9.02
CA PRO A 202 9.68 -19.76 -10.40
C PRO A 202 8.27 -20.19 -10.82
N LEU A 203 7.65 -19.44 -11.73
CA LEU A 203 6.32 -19.74 -12.28
C LEU A 203 6.46 -20.80 -13.41
N ASP A 204 6.65 -22.05 -13.04
CA ASP A 204 6.77 -23.21 -13.94
C ASP A 204 5.39 -23.89 -14.21
N GLU A 205 5.41 -25.05 -14.89
CA GLU A 205 4.17 -25.79 -15.21
C GLU A 205 3.47 -26.36 -13.96
N GLU A 206 4.23 -26.80 -12.97
CA GLU A 206 3.69 -27.32 -11.70
C GLU A 206 3.01 -26.21 -10.91
N GLU A 207 3.70 -25.07 -10.77
CA GLU A 207 3.14 -23.89 -10.11
C GLU A 207 1.92 -23.34 -10.85
N ASN A 208 1.96 -23.25 -12.17
CA ASN A 208 0.78 -22.85 -12.96
C ASN A 208 -0.39 -23.79 -12.71
N SER A 209 -0.18 -25.11 -12.72
CA SER A 209 -1.23 -26.11 -12.45
C SER A 209 -1.78 -25.99 -11.02
N ARG A 210 -0.94 -25.66 -10.04
CA ARG A 210 -1.36 -25.40 -8.66
C ARG A 210 -2.24 -24.14 -8.59
N LEU A 211 -1.80 -23.07 -9.26
CA LEU A 211 -2.52 -21.79 -9.30
C LEU A 211 -3.87 -21.91 -9.99
N ASP A 212 -3.97 -22.65 -11.11
CA ASP A 212 -5.25 -22.88 -11.81
C ASP A 212 -6.31 -23.46 -10.87
N ARG A 213 -5.93 -24.43 -10.04
CA ARG A 213 -6.84 -25.02 -9.06
C ARG A 213 -7.21 -24.04 -7.94
N LEU A 214 -6.22 -23.34 -7.38
CA LEU A 214 -6.46 -22.41 -6.27
C LEU A 214 -7.27 -21.20 -6.70
N GLU A 215 -6.93 -20.59 -7.83
CA GLU A 215 -7.65 -19.44 -8.37
C GLU A 215 -9.08 -19.79 -8.69
N SER A 216 -9.32 -20.95 -9.34
CA SER A 216 -10.67 -21.44 -9.61
C SER A 216 -11.46 -21.68 -8.32
N SER A 217 -10.83 -22.23 -7.27
CA SER A 217 -11.48 -22.40 -5.97
C SER A 217 -11.85 -21.07 -5.35
N VAL A 218 -10.95 -20.07 -5.37
CA VAL A 218 -11.23 -18.75 -4.79
C VAL A 218 -12.37 -18.04 -5.52
N ILE A 219 -12.39 -18.09 -6.86
CA ILE A 219 -13.47 -17.51 -7.66
C ILE A 219 -14.80 -18.21 -7.36
N HIS A 220 -14.80 -19.53 -7.20
CA HIS A 220 -15.96 -20.30 -6.80
C HIS A 220 -16.45 -19.91 -5.40
N ASP A 221 -15.55 -19.83 -4.41
CA ASP A 221 -15.87 -19.46 -3.02
C ASP A 221 -16.53 -18.07 -2.94
N ILE A 222 -16.03 -17.11 -3.74
CA ILE A 222 -16.60 -15.75 -3.83
C ILE A 222 -18.01 -15.80 -4.40
N ARG A 223 -18.22 -16.54 -5.48
CA ARG A 223 -19.54 -16.70 -6.13
C ARG A 223 -20.54 -17.37 -5.18
N GLU A 224 -20.15 -18.48 -4.57
CA GLU A 224 -20.97 -19.22 -3.60
C GLU A 224 -21.32 -18.34 -2.39
N TYR A 225 -20.37 -17.55 -1.87
CA TYR A 225 -20.66 -16.61 -0.79
C TYR A 225 -21.68 -15.55 -1.22
N GLY A 226 -21.54 -14.99 -2.42
CA GLY A 226 -22.49 -14.02 -2.99
C GLY A 226 -23.90 -14.59 -3.15
N GLU A 227 -24.01 -15.83 -3.61
CA GLU A 227 -25.30 -16.56 -3.74
C GLU A 227 -25.95 -16.81 -2.37
N ASN A 228 -25.16 -17.21 -1.37
CA ASN A 228 -25.65 -17.48 -0.02
C ASN A 228 -25.97 -16.22 0.79
N HIS A 229 -25.38 -15.07 0.41
CA HIS A 229 -25.54 -13.77 1.09
C HIS A 229 -25.84 -12.67 0.06
N PRO A 230 -26.96 -12.75 -0.66
CA PRO A 230 -27.25 -11.84 -1.77
C PRO A 230 -27.31 -10.38 -1.30
N ASP A 231 -26.72 -9.49 -2.10
CA ASP A 231 -26.68 -8.04 -1.88
C ASP A 231 -26.06 -7.60 -0.54
N THR A 232 -25.16 -8.39 0.05
CA THR A 232 -24.48 -8.03 1.31
C THR A 232 -23.03 -7.59 1.14
N ILE A 233 -22.32 -8.07 0.10
CA ILE A 233 -20.94 -7.63 -0.14
C ILE A 233 -20.97 -6.27 -0.85
N ALA A 234 -20.44 -5.24 -0.18
CA ALA A 234 -20.31 -3.90 -0.76
C ALA A 234 -19.12 -3.81 -1.73
N GLY A 235 -18.03 -4.46 -1.39
CA GLY A 235 -16.84 -4.50 -2.21
C GLY A 235 -15.91 -5.64 -1.84
N ILE A 236 -15.02 -5.98 -2.77
CA ILE A 236 -13.88 -6.86 -2.53
C ILE A 236 -12.61 -6.03 -2.67
N ILE A 237 -11.76 -6.08 -1.65
CA ILE A 237 -10.50 -5.34 -1.61
C ILE A 237 -9.30 -6.28 -1.71
N ILE A 238 -8.30 -5.88 -2.49
CA ILE A 238 -7.02 -6.57 -2.64
C ILE A 238 -5.86 -5.59 -2.84
N GLU A 239 -4.69 -5.92 -2.29
CA GLU A 239 -3.43 -5.29 -2.70
C GLU A 239 -2.98 -5.94 -4.02
N PRO A 240 -2.63 -5.20 -5.09
CA PRO A 240 -2.12 -5.82 -6.33
C PRO A 240 -0.85 -6.65 -6.13
N ILE A 241 -0.04 -6.28 -5.14
CA ILE A 241 1.04 -7.07 -4.55
C ILE A 241 0.89 -6.92 -3.04
N GLN A 242 0.69 -8.01 -2.32
CA GLN A 242 0.58 -7.95 -0.86
C GLN A 242 1.93 -7.67 -0.23
N GLY A 243 2.17 -6.40 0.14
CA GLY A 243 3.48 -5.98 0.62
C GLY A 243 3.85 -6.56 1.98
N GLU A 244 3.07 -6.30 3.02
CA GLU A 244 3.34 -6.73 4.40
C GLU A 244 3.18 -8.24 4.58
N GLY A 245 2.27 -8.85 3.84
CA GLY A 245 1.94 -10.27 3.93
C GLY A 245 2.98 -11.23 3.35
N GLY A 246 4.02 -10.72 2.67
CA GLY A 246 5.07 -11.56 2.11
C GLY A 246 5.56 -11.17 0.71
N ASP A 247 5.23 -9.98 0.23
CA ASP A 247 5.42 -9.59 -1.17
C ASP A 247 4.79 -10.62 -2.14
N ASN A 248 3.53 -10.94 -1.86
CA ASN A 248 2.80 -11.97 -2.61
C ASN A 248 2.30 -11.39 -3.92
N HIS A 249 2.67 -12.01 -5.02
CA HIS A 249 2.25 -11.66 -6.37
C HIS A 249 1.10 -12.55 -6.83
N PHE A 250 0.27 -12.03 -7.73
CA PHE A 250 -0.86 -12.72 -8.34
C PHE A 250 -0.70 -12.74 -9.85
N ARG A 251 -1.25 -13.77 -10.50
CA ARG A 251 -1.32 -13.79 -11.97
C ARG A 251 -2.28 -12.71 -12.48
N PRO A 252 -1.98 -12.05 -13.61
CA PRO A 252 -2.88 -11.09 -14.23
C PRO A 252 -4.28 -11.68 -14.53
N GLU A 253 -4.33 -12.96 -14.90
CA GLU A 253 -5.57 -13.72 -15.17
C GLU A 253 -6.45 -13.79 -13.93
N PHE A 254 -5.86 -14.12 -12.78
CA PHE A 254 -6.59 -14.13 -11.51
C PHE A 254 -7.17 -12.75 -11.18
N MET A 255 -6.39 -11.70 -11.33
CA MET A 255 -6.84 -10.33 -11.05
C MET A 255 -8.03 -9.91 -11.96
N ARG A 256 -8.01 -10.34 -13.24
CA ARG A 256 -9.14 -10.12 -14.16
C ARG A 256 -10.37 -10.89 -13.72
N ASN A 257 -10.23 -12.19 -13.48
CA ASN A 257 -11.34 -13.05 -13.03
C ASN A 257 -11.92 -12.58 -11.69
N LEU A 258 -11.06 -12.08 -10.78
CA LEU A 258 -11.50 -11.51 -9.51
C LEU A 258 -12.31 -10.23 -9.71
N CYS A 259 -11.90 -9.34 -10.60
CA CYS A 259 -12.66 -8.15 -10.96
C CYS A 259 -14.04 -8.53 -11.53
N ASP A 260 -14.07 -9.50 -12.46
CA ASP A 260 -15.30 -9.95 -13.11
C ASP A 260 -16.28 -10.59 -12.11
N VAL A 261 -15.82 -11.53 -11.26
CA VAL A 261 -16.68 -12.16 -10.25
C VAL A 261 -17.17 -11.17 -9.20
N THR A 262 -16.36 -10.16 -8.87
CA THR A 262 -16.79 -9.09 -7.95
C THR A 262 -17.98 -8.33 -8.50
N HIS A 263 -17.95 -7.97 -9.78
CA HIS A 263 -19.07 -7.32 -10.45
C HIS A 263 -20.26 -8.28 -10.63
N GLU A 264 -20.01 -9.56 -10.95
CA GLU A 264 -21.05 -10.60 -11.08
C GLU A 264 -21.91 -10.72 -9.81
N ILE A 265 -21.29 -10.68 -8.62
CA ILE A 265 -22.02 -10.72 -7.33
C ILE A 265 -22.58 -9.35 -6.91
N GLY A 266 -22.49 -8.32 -7.78
CA GLY A 266 -23.01 -6.98 -7.51
C GLY A 266 -22.22 -6.21 -6.47
N ALA A 267 -20.91 -6.44 -6.35
CA ALA A 267 -20.00 -5.71 -5.46
C ALA A 267 -19.06 -4.79 -6.25
N LYS A 268 -18.35 -3.87 -5.56
CA LYS A 268 -17.37 -2.97 -6.15
C LYS A 268 -15.96 -3.51 -5.98
N PHE A 269 -15.15 -3.44 -7.05
CA PHE A 269 -13.77 -3.88 -7.01
C PHE A 269 -12.83 -2.77 -6.54
N ILE A 270 -12.11 -3.04 -5.44
CA ILE A 270 -11.25 -2.07 -4.76
C ILE A 270 -9.80 -2.55 -4.78
N VAL A 271 -8.88 -1.71 -5.25
CA VAL A 271 -7.44 -1.99 -5.13
C VAL A 271 -6.81 -1.10 -4.06
N ASP A 272 -6.05 -1.71 -3.17
CA ASP A 272 -5.21 -1.00 -2.19
C ASP A 272 -3.82 -0.78 -2.80
N GLU A 273 -3.61 0.42 -3.31
CA GLU A 273 -2.35 0.86 -3.93
C GLU A 273 -1.48 1.70 -2.96
N VAL A 274 -1.79 1.68 -1.67
CA VAL A 274 -1.05 2.47 -0.67
C VAL A 274 0.44 2.14 -0.67
N GLN A 275 0.84 0.89 -0.91
CA GLN A 275 2.25 0.51 -0.99
C GLN A 275 2.75 0.32 -2.42
N THR A 276 1.92 -0.15 -3.32
CA THR A 276 2.29 -0.54 -4.67
C THR A 276 2.28 0.62 -5.65
N GLY A 277 1.43 1.62 -5.41
CA GLY A 277 1.22 2.75 -6.31
C GLY A 277 2.36 3.76 -6.38
N THR A 278 2.13 4.77 -7.18
CA THR A 278 3.01 5.92 -7.40
C THR A 278 4.39 5.51 -7.94
N GLY A 279 4.36 4.78 -9.06
CA GLY A 279 5.54 4.52 -9.88
C GLY A 279 6.42 3.35 -9.44
N GLY A 280 6.25 2.83 -8.22
CA GLY A 280 7.18 1.86 -7.63
C GLY A 280 7.32 0.54 -8.41
N THR A 281 6.28 0.12 -9.12
CA THR A 281 6.27 -1.11 -9.94
C THR A 281 6.67 -0.89 -11.40
N GLY A 282 7.08 0.34 -11.76
CA GLY A 282 7.36 0.70 -13.15
C GLY A 282 6.11 1.09 -13.96
N LYS A 283 4.97 1.21 -13.28
CA LYS A 283 3.74 1.85 -13.75
C LYS A 283 3.21 2.76 -12.64
N MET A 284 2.40 3.76 -12.97
CA MET A 284 1.84 4.66 -11.96
C MET A 284 1.07 3.86 -10.91
N TRP A 285 0.24 2.92 -11.34
CA TRP A 285 -0.54 2.01 -10.48
C TRP A 285 -0.22 0.55 -10.80
N ALA A 286 -0.06 -0.28 -9.78
CA ALA A 286 0.30 -1.69 -9.97
C ALA A 286 -0.80 -2.51 -10.64
N TYR A 287 -2.08 -2.18 -10.44
CA TYR A 287 -3.18 -2.87 -11.10
C TYR A 287 -3.14 -2.79 -12.64
N GLU A 288 -2.44 -1.79 -13.19
CA GLU A 288 -2.26 -1.63 -14.64
C GLU A 288 -1.51 -2.82 -15.26
N HIS A 289 -0.69 -3.54 -14.48
CA HIS A 289 -0.01 -4.76 -14.97
C HIS A 289 -1.00 -5.90 -15.27
N ALA A 290 -2.16 -5.88 -14.66
CA ALA A 290 -3.22 -6.87 -14.93
C ALA A 290 -4.20 -6.43 -16.02
N GLY A 291 -4.17 -5.16 -16.44
CA GLY A 291 -5.05 -4.60 -17.46
C GLY A 291 -6.52 -4.51 -17.01
N ILE A 292 -6.77 -4.36 -15.71
CA ILE A 292 -8.10 -4.21 -15.11
C ILE A 292 -8.47 -2.73 -14.93
N LYS A 293 -9.76 -2.48 -14.69
CA LYS A 293 -10.27 -1.15 -14.33
C LYS A 293 -11.05 -1.26 -13.01
N PRO A 294 -10.39 -1.08 -11.85
CA PRO A 294 -11.07 -1.14 -10.57
C PRO A 294 -12.08 0.02 -10.42
N ASP A 295 -13.13 -0.18 -9.62
CA ASP A 295 -14.08 0.89 -9.30
C ASP A 295 -13.44 1.97 -8.44
N MET A 296 -12.54 1.58 -7.54
CA MET A 296 -11.82 2.48 -6.65
C MET A 296 -10.40 2.00 -6.39
N LEU A 297 -9.52 2.96 -6.12
CA LEU A 297 -8.20 2.72 -5.56
C LEU A 297 -7.95 3.59 -4.33
N ALA A 298 -7.24 3.04 -3.34
CA ALA A 298 -6.70 3.78 -2.21
C ALA A 298 -5.21 4.05 -2.45
N PHE A 299 -4.74 5.25 -2.15
CA PHE A 299 -3.34 5.65 -2.33
C PHE A 299 -2.73 6.27 -1.06
N GLY A 300 -1.40 6.28 -0.99
CA GLY A 300 -0.65 6.86 0.13
C GLY A 300 0.86 6.66 -0.04
N LYS A 301 1.59 6.64 1.07
CA LYS A 301 3.05 6.43 1.10
C LYS A 301 3.81 7.31 0.10
N ARG A 302 4.25 6.77 -1.07
CA ARG A 302 4.98 7.53 -2.11
C ARG A 302 4.23 8.77 -2.58
N MET A 303 2.91 8.74 -2.56
CA MET A 303 2.08 9.90 -2.89
C MET A 303 2.19 11.02 -1.84
N GLN A 304 2.78 10.80 -0.67
CA GLN A 304 2.93 11.73 0.46
C GLN A 304 1.61 12.12 1.11
N VAL A 305 0.60 12.46 0.35
CA VAL A 305 -0.79 12.57 0.80
C VAL A 305 -1.49 11.24 0.57
N CYS A 306 -2.49 10.93 1.41
CA CYS A 306 -3.28 9.73 1.26
C CYS A 306 -4.69 10.07 0.78
N GLY A 307 -5.39 9.10 0.20
CA GLY A 307 -6.74 9.30 -0.29
C GLY A 307 -7.24 8.16 -1.15
N LEU A 308 -8.27 8.45 -1.91
CA LEU A 308 -8.86 7.52 -2.86
C LEU A 308 -9.19 8.21 -4.19
N MET A 309 -9.21 7.42 -5.24
CA MET A 309 -9.78 7.77 -6.54
C MET A 309 -10.88 6.76 -6.87
N ALA A 310 -11.95 7.23 -7.50
CA ALA A 310 -13.11 6.40 -7.80
C ALA A 310 -13.69 6.69 -9.17
N SER A 311 -14.24 5.66 -9.80
CA SER A 311 -14.96 5.76 -11.07
C SER A 311 -16.34 6.42 -10.89
N ASP A 312 -16.96 6.81 -11.98
CA ASP A 312 -18.30 7.37 -11.96
C ASP A 312 -19.38 6.39 -11.49
N SER A 313 -19.09 5.08 -11.50
CA SER A 313 -19.99 4.06 -10.95
C SER A 313 -20.30 4.28 -9.45
N MET A 314 -19.44 5.05 -8.75
CA MET A 314 -19.66 5.42 -7.35
C MET A 314 -20.57 6.63 -7.16
N ARG A 315 -21.00 7.28 -8.26
CA ARG A 315 -21.97 8.37 -8.29
C ARG A 315 -23.29 7.98 -8.95
N GLU A 316 -23.54 6.68 -9.08
CA GLU A 316 -24.76 6.15 -9.68
C GLU A 316 -26.04 6.68 -9.01
N TYR A 317 -25.98 6.88 -7.68
CA TYR A 317 -27.06 7.47 -6.90
C TYR A 317 -26.76 8.95 -6.60
N GLU A 318 -27.79 9.82 -6.67
CA GLU A 318 -27.64 11.26 -6.42
C GLU A 318 -27.12 11.54 -4.99
N ASP A 319 -27.62 10.80 -3.99
CA ASP A 319 -27.09 10.84 -2.63
C ASP A 319 -25.88 9.93 -2.50
N ASN A 320 -24.68 10.48 -2.64
CA ASN A 320 -23.41 9.74 -2.61
C ASN A 320 -22.31 10.54 -1.88
N PRO A 321 -21.21 9.89 -1.43
CA PRO A 321 -20.16 10.52 -0.66
C PRO A 321 -19.41 11.67 -1.35
N PHE A 322 -19.44 11.77 -2.67
CA PHE A 322 -18.80 12.85 -3.44
C PHE A 322 -19.70 14.08 -3.66
N GLN A 323 -20.97 13.98 -3.29
CA GLN A 323 -21.96 15.07 -3.45
C GLN A 323 -22.63 15.44 -2.13
N THR A 324 -22.73 14.51 -1.18
CA THR A 324 -23.37 14.75 0.13
C THR A 324 -22.35 15.25 1.14
N SER A 325 -22.54 16.48 1.60
CA SER A 325 -21.66 17.11 2.59
C SER A 325 -21.50 16.26 3.85
N SER A 326 -20.28 16.20 4.38
CA SER A 326 -19.91 15.52 5.63
C SER A 326 -20.06 13.99 5.63
N ARG A 327 -20.36 13.35 4.50
CA ARG A 327 -20.48 11.89 4.39
C ARG A 327 -19.13 11.20 4.59
N ILE A 328 -18.09 11.69 3.94
CA ILE A 328 -16.68 11.34 4.15
C ILE A 328 -15.90 12.62 4.36
N ASN A 329 -15.16 12.73 5.46
CA ASN A 329 -14.39 13.94 5.75
C ASN A 329 -13.45 13.73 6.96
N SER A 330 -12.54 14.68 7.14
CA SER A 330 -11.77 14.89 8.35
C SER A 330 -11.38 16.37 8.43
N THR A 331 -11.06 16.88 9.62
CA THR A 331 -10.74 18.28 9.84
C THR A 331 -9.69 18.82 8.86
N TRP A 332 -8.63 18.07 8.63
CA TRP A 332 -7.55 18.53 7.75
C TRP A 332 -7.65 18.03 6.31
N GLY A 333 -8.48 17.03 6.00
CA GLY A 333 -8.73 16.54 4.64
C GLY A 333 -7.46 16.16 3.86
N GLY A 334 -6.47 15.51 4.53
CA GLY A 334 -5.08 15.48 4.08
C GLY A 334 -4.38 16.82 4.39
N ASN A 335 -3.16 16.82 4.91
CA ASN A 335 -2.48 18.06 5.29
C ASN A 335 -2.04 18.85 4.05
N LEU A 336 -2.19 20.18 4.07
CA LEU A 336 -1.81 21.04 2.95
C LEU A 336 -0.32 20.88 2.58
N ILE A 337 0.56 20.81 3.59
CA ILE A 337 1.98 20.59 3.34
C ILE A 337 2.28 19.26 2.63
N ASP A 338 1.52 18.21 2.95
CA ASP A 338 1.68 16.89 2.32
C ASP A 338 1.19 16.91 0.87
N MET A 339 0.10 17.63 0.57
CA MET A 339 -0.41 17.82 -0.78
C MET A 339 0.60 18.56 -1.66
N VAL A 340 1.14 19.67 -1.17
CA VAL A 340 2.11 20.49 -1.90
C VAL A 340 3.43 19.75 -2.10
N ARG A 341 3.91 19.03 -1.07
CA ARG A 341 5.10 18.16 -1.20
C ARG A 341 4.86 17.06 -2.23
N SER A 342 3.68 16.44 -2.23
CA SER A 342 3.27 15.45 -3.23
C SER A 342 3.36 16.01 -4.64
N ALA A 343 2.76 17.16 -4.88
CA ALA A 343 2.75 17.79 -6.19
C ALA A 343 4.19 18.10 -6.69
N TRP A 344 5.04 18.70 -5.86
CA TRP A 344 6.45 18.94 -6.22
C TRP A 344 7.21 17.63 -6.51
N GLN A 345 6.98 16.59 -5.73
CA GLN A 345 7.63 15.29 -5.97
C GLN A 345 7.15 14.64 -7.27
N LEU A 346 5.87 14.74 -7.60
CA LEU A 346 5.33 14.23 -8.86
C LEU A 346 5.92 14.97 -10.06
N GLU A 347 6.08 16.30 -9.99
CA GLU A 347 6.74 17.07 -11.05
C GLU A 347 8.20 16.63 -11.25
N VAL A 348 8.94 16.35 -10.17
CA VAL A 348 10.30 15.79 -10.27
C VAL A 348 10.28 14.39 -10.87
N MET A 349 9.33 13.54 -10.45
CA MET A 349 9.19 12.19 -10.99
C MET A 349 8.95 12.19 -12.50
N GLU A 350 8.12 13.12 -13.00
CA GLU A 350 7.86 13.29 -14.43
C GLU A 350 9.11 13.82 -15.16
N LYS A 351 9.73 14.89 -14.65
CA LYS A 351 10.95 15.52 -15.19
C LYS A 351 12.07 14.51 -15.36
N GLU A 352 12.28 13.64 -14.37
CA GLU A 352 13.38 12.67 -14.35
C GLU A 352 12.99 11.28 -14.85
N LYS A 353 11.75 11.09 -15.30
CA LYS A 353 11.19 9.81 -15.79
C LYS A 353 11.39 8.66 -14.81
N LEU A 354 11.05 8.91 -13.54
CA LEU A 354 11.36 7.97 -12.47
C LEU A 354 10.48 6.71 -12.49
N VAL A 355 9.31 6.75 -13.11
CA VAL A 355 8.48 5.54 -13.30
C VAL A 355 9.17 4.58 -14.27
N GLU A 356 9.72 5.08 -15.38
CA GLU A 356 10.51 4.31 -16.34
C GLU A 356 11.84 3.84 -15.72
N ASN A 357 12.48 4.70 -14.90
CA ASN A 357 13.66 4.29 -14.15
C ASN A 357 13.35 3.12 -13.21
N ALA A 358 12.23 3.17 -12.50
CA ALA A 358 11.81 2.08 -11.61
C ALA A 358 11.61 0.75 -12.37
N ALA A 359 11.03 0.79 -13.58
CA ALA A 359 10.92 -0.40 -14.42
C ALA A 359 12.29 -0.96 -14.78
N LYS A 360 13.17 -0.12 -15.37
CA LYS A 360 14.50 -0.51 -15.82
C LYS A 360 15.41 -0.99 -14.70
N ARG A 361 15.46 -0.24 -13.59
CA ARG A 361 16.28 -0.61 -12.41
C ARG A 361 15.74 -1.84 -11.72
N GLY A 362 14.41 -2.01 -11.73
CA GLY A 362 13.76 -3.20 -11.20
C GLY A 362 14.17 -4.47 -11.92
N ASP A 363 14.25 -4.45 -13.24
CA ASP A 363 14.72 -5.59 -14.06
C ASP A 363 16.19 -5.92 -13.75
N GLU A 364 17.04 -4.91 -13.58
CA GLU A 364 18.45 -5.09 -13.20
C GLU A 364 18.59 -5.71 -11.80
N LEU A 365 17.81 -5.19 -10.83
CA LEU A 365 17.82 -5.70 -9.46
C LEU A 365 17.31 -7.13 -9.42
N LEU A 366 16.19 -7.42 -10.09
CA LEU A 366 15.60 -8.76 -10.13
C LEU A 366 16.56 -9.78 -10.75
N LYS A 367 17.26 -9.40 -11.82
CA LYS A 367 18.29 -10.25 -12.44
C LYS A 367 19.40 -10.61 -11.44
N GLY A 368 19.93 -9.61 -10.71
CA GLY A 368 20.97 -9.86 -9.72
C GLY A 368 20.49 -10.72 -8.54
N LEU A 369 19.23 -10.56 -8.10
CA LEU A 369 18.65 -11.41 -7.09
C LEU A 369 18.50 -12.87 -7.56
N ASN A 370 18.12 -13.11 -8.82
CA ASN A 370 18.07 -14.45 -9.40
C ASN A 370 19.47 -15.09 -9.48
N GLU A 371 20.53 -14.32 -9.73
CA GLU A 371 21.90 -14.81 -9.70
C GLU A 371 22.30 -15.26 -8.27
N LEU A 372 21.84 -14.52 -7.24
CA LEU A 372 22.04 -14.93 -5.84
C LEU A 372 21.24 -16.21 -5.48
N GLU A 373 20.00 -16.35 -5.95
CA GLU A 373 19.19 -17.55 -5.79
C GLU A 373 19.88 -18.79 -6.39
N GLN A 374 20.47 -18.64 -7.58
CA GLN A 374 21.23 -19.73 -8.20
C GLN A 374 22.51 -20.09 -7.43
N LYS A 375 23.12 -19.14 -6.75
CA LYS A 375 24.37 -19.31 -6.01
C LYS A 375 24.14 -19.88 -4.60
N TYR A 376 23.03 -19.58 -3.95
CA TYR A 376 22.75 -19.94 -2.56
C TYR A 376 21.42 -20.68 -2.43
N SER A 377 21.48 -21.98 -2.09
CA SER A 377 20.31 -22.87 -2.03
C SER A 377 19.26 -22.48 -0.96
N PHE A 378 19.62 -21.65 0.02
CA PHE A 378 18.71 -21.13 1.05
C PHE A 378 18.01 -19.83 0.64
N ILE A 379 18.32 -19.29 -0.53
CA ILE A 379 17.60 -18.15 -1.14
C ILE A 379 16.65 -18.73 -2.18
N SER A 380 15.38 -18.35 -2.12
CA SER A 380 14.34 -18.87 -3.00
C SER A 380 13.26 -17.85 -3.28
N ASN A 381 12.37 -18.19 -4.20
CA ASN A 381 11.16 -17.42 -4.50
C ASN A 381 11.48 -15.92 -4.76
N VAL A 382 12.50 -15.68 -5.57
CA VAL A 382 12.89 -14.35 -6.02
C VAL A 382 11.78 -13.78 -6.92
N ARG A 383 11.28 -12.60 -6.61
CA ARG A 383 10.16 -11.97 -7.29
C ARG A 383 10.23 -10.46 -7.26
N GLY A 384 9.51 -9.82 -8.18
CA GLY A 384 9.45 -8.35 -8.21
C GLY A 384 8.66 -7.80 -9.39
N LYS A 385 8.29 -6.54 -9.24
CA LYS A 385 7.79 -5.66 -10.29
C LYS A 385 8.38 -4.27 -10.06
N GLY A 386 9.12 -3.76 -11.05
CA GLY A 386 9.89 -2.53 -10.85
C GLY A 386 10.80 -2.68 -9.62
N LEU A 387 10.86 -1.65 -8.80
CA LEU A 387 11.66 -1.62 -7.56
C LEU A 387 10.98 -2.25 -6.33
N LEU A 388 9.83 -2.87 -6.49
CA LEU A 388 9.22 -3.72 -5.46
C LEU A 388 9.70 -5.15 -5.67
N CYS A 389 10.84 -5.50 -5.08
CA CYS A 389 11.45 -6.82 -5.17
C CYS A 389 11.51 -7.50 -3.81
N ALA A 390 11.55 -8.83 -3.82
CA ALA A 390 11.68 -9.65 -2.62
C ALA A 390 12.32 -11.00 -2.95
N PHE A 391 12.85 -11.63 -1.92
CA PHE A 391 13.29 -13.04 -1.92
C PHE A 391 12.97 -13.69 -0.58
N SER A 392 12.87 -15.01 -0.56
CA SER A 392 12.57 -15.78 0.64
C SER A 392 13.79 -16.56 1.12
N LEU A 393 13.81 -16.86 2.41
CA LEU A 393 14.77 -17.77 3.06
C LEU A 393 13.98 -19.00 3.54
N ASP A 394 14.68 -20.08 3.91
CA ASP A 394 14.02 -21.33 4.34
C ASP A 394 13.14 -21.17 5.58
N ASN A 395 13.44 -20.17 6.42
CA ASN A 395 12.70 -19.92 7.65
C ASN A 395 12.94 -18.51 8.22
N ASN A 396 12.15 -18.17 9.22
CA ASN A 396 12.21 -16.88 9.92
C ASN A 396 13.59 -16.60 10.55
N SER A 397 14.25 -17.60 11.12
CA SER A 397 15.56 -17.42 11.76
C SER A 397 16.61 -17.01 10.73
N GLN A 398 16.70 -17.73 9.62
CA GLN A 398 17.63 -17.43 8.53
C GLN A 398 17.30 -16.06 7.90
N ARG A 399 16.01 -15.74 7.69
CA ARG A 399 15.58 -14.43 7.25
C ARG A 399 16.10 -13.29 8.15
N ASN A 400 16.00 -13.47 9.48
CA ASN A 400 16.46 -12.46 10.42
C ASN A 400 18.00 -12.35 10.43
N GLN A 401 18.72 -13.47 10.33
CA GLN A 401 20.17 -13.50 10.22
C GLN A 401 20.66 -12.82 8.92
N MET A 402 20.01 -13.12 7.80
CA MET A 402 20.32 -12.49 6.51
C MET A 402 20.10 -10.97 6.55
N ARG A 403 18.97 -10.51 7.09
CA ARG A 403 18.69 -9.08 7.27
C ARG A 403 19.75 -8.39 8.11
N GLU A 404 20.15 -9.01 9.22
CA GLU A 404 21.18 -8.48 10.10
C GLU A 404 22.56 -8.43 9.41
N ALA A 405 22.90 -9.44 8.62
CA ALA A 405 24.13 -9.47 7.85
C ALA A 405 24.15 -8.38 6.76
N ILE A 406 23.02 -8.17 6.06
CA ILE A 406 22.86 -7.06 5.10
C ILE A 406 23.03 -5.71 5.79
N TYR A 407 22.42 -5.52 6.97
CA TYR A 407 22.58 -4.29 7.76
C TYR A 407 24.05 -4.05 8.14
N LYS A 408 24.75 -5.06 8.60
CA LYS A 408 26.19 -4.97 8.92
C LYS A 408 27.05 -4.63 7.72
N SER A 409 26.63 -5.07 6.52
CA SER A 409 27.29 -4.76 5.24
C SER A 409 27.02 -3.33 4.76
N GLY A 410 26.10 -2.60 5.38
CA GLY A 410 25.84 -1.17 5.08
C GLY A 410 24.56 -0.88 4.27
N SER A 411 23.62 -1.83 4.21
CA SER A 411 22.31 -1.60 3.58
C SER A 411 21.15 -1.90 4.54
N LEU A 412 20.07 -1.15 4.43
CA LEU A 412 18.86 -1.36 5.22
C LEU A 412 17.76 -1.97 4.35
N VAL A 413 17.30 -3.15 4.73
CA VAL A 413 16.19 -3.88 4.10
C VAL A 413 15.11 -4.25 5.13
N LEU A 414 13.93 -4.66 4.69
CA LEU A 414 12.80 -5.01 5.55
C LEU A 414 12.43 -6.48 5.47
N ASN A 415 11.84 -6.97 6.55
CA ASN A 415 11.10 -8.23 6.53
C ASN A 415 9.75 -8.08 5.84
N SER A 416 9.26 -9.16 5.24
CA SER A 416 7.91 -9.28 4.71
C SER A 416 7.38 -10.69 4.96
N GLY A 417 6.14 -10.80 5.41
CA GLY A 417 5.56 -12.08 5.78
C GLY A 417 6.42 -12.84 6.80
N PHE A 418 6.45 -14.16 6.69
CA PHE A 418 7.14 -15.02 7.65
C PHE A 418 8.64 -15.20 7.33
N GLU A 419 9.00 -15.33 6.07
CA GLU A 419 10.34 -15.79 5.63
C GLU A 419 11.01 -14.88 4.60
N SER A 420 10.35 -13.79 4.17
CA SER A 420 10.84 -12.96 3.07
C SER A 420 11.57 -11.70 3.53
N ILE A 421 12.51 -11.26 2.72
CA ILE A 421 13.12 -9.92 2.73
C ILE A 421 12.56 -9.16 1.54
N ARG A 422 12.06 -7.95 1.78
CA ARG A 422 11.56 -7.02 0.75
C ARG A 422 12.46 -5.83 0.58
N LEU A 423 12.56 -5.37 -0.65
CA LEU A 423 13.35 -4.22 -1.07
C LEU A 423 12.41 -3.10 -1.51
N ARG A 424 12.61 -1.92 -0.95
CA ARG A 424 11.79 -0.73 -1.21
C ARG A 424 12.67 0.53 -1.36
N PRO A 425 13.60 0.56 -2.32
CA PRO A 425 14.42 1.75 -2.54
C PRO A 425 13.58 2.90 -3.10
N SER A 426 14.17 4.10 -3.14
CA SER A 426 13.56 5.22 -3.85
C SER A 426 13.60 5.02 -5.36
N LEU A 427 12.79 5.79 -6.11
CA LEU A 427 12.69 5.67 -7.57
C LEU A 427 13.92 6.24 -8.29
N THR A 428 14.76 6.97 -7.58
CA THR A 428 16.01 7.55 -8.07
C THR A 428 17.20 6.57 -8.06
N LEU A 429 16.97 5.31 -7.64
CA LEU A 429 18.02 4.29 -7.56
C LEU A 429 18.77 4.15 -8.89
N SER A 430 20.11 4.19 -8.82
CA SER A 430 21.00 4.06 -9.96
C SER A 430 21.48 2.60 -10.18
N SER A 431 22.04 2.32 -11.35
CA SER A 431 22.65 1.03 -11.68
C SER A 431 23.86 0.73 -10.79
N ASP A 432 24.68 1.74 -10.49
CA ASP A 432 25.85 1.58 -9.63
C ASP A 432 25.46 1.22 -8.21
N GLU A 433 24.40 1.84 -7.68
CA GLU A 433 23.85 1.52 -6.35
C GLU A 433 23.23 0.12 -6.29
N ILE A 434 22.65 -0.37 -7.40
CA ILE A 434 22.20 -1.76 -7.51
C ILE A 434 23.38 -2.71 -7.44
N GLY A 435 24.45 -2.44 -8.19
CA GLY A 435 25.67 -3.25 -8.15
C GLY A 435 26.29 -3.31 -6.75
N GLU A 436 26.34 -2.17 -6.06
CA GLU A 436 26.80 -2.09 -4.68
C GLU A 436 25.91 -2.90 -3.74
N ALA A 437 24.58 -2.76 -3.82
CA ALA A 437 23.64 -3.51 -3.01
C ALA A 437 23.76 -5.03 -3.20
N LEU A 438 23.84 -5.47 -4.44
CA LEU A 438 24.01 -6.90 -4.76
C LEU A 438 25.32 -7.46 -4.21
N ASN A 439 26.41 -6.70 -4.22
CA ASN A 439 27.67 -7.09 -3.57
C ASN A 439 27.50 -7.20 -2.05
N MET A 440 26.76 -6.29 -1.42
CA MET A 440 26.44 -6.36 0.02
C MET A 440 25.58 -7.59 0.35
N PHE A 441 24.61 -7.91 -0.51
CA PHE A 441 23.73 -9.06 -0.32
C PHE A 441 24.49 -10.38 -0.53
N ASP A 442 25.40 -10.43 -1.50
CA ASP A 442 26.28 -11.58 -1.73
C ASP A 442 27.21 -11.82 -0.53
N ALA A 443 27.86 -10.78 -0.02
CA ALA A 443 28.70 -10.87 1.17
C ALA A 443 27.92 -11.34 2.41
N ALA A 444 26.69 -10.85 2.59
CA ALA A 444 25.79 -11.27 3.66
C ALA A 444 25.40 -12.76 3.52
N ALA A 445 25.05 -13.20 2.31
CA ALA A 445 24.72 -14.59 2.02
C ALA A 445 25.92 -15.53 2.23
N GLN A 446 27.12 -15.11 1.82
CA GLN A 446 28.35 -15.86 2.06
C GLN A 446 28.63 -16.05 3.56
N SER A 447 28.44 -14.99 4.36
CA SER A 447 28.59 -15.06 5.81
C SER A 447 27.58 -16.03 6.44
N LEU A 448 26.32 -15.99 5.98
CA LEU A 448 25.26 -16.89 6.46
C LEU A 448 25.57 -18.35 6.06
N SER A 449 26.02 -18.60 4.83
CA SER A 449 26.41 -19.94 4.37
C SER A 449 27.48 -20.57 5.25
N SER A 450 28.48 -19.80 5.68
CA SER A 450 29.55 -20.28 6.57
C SER A 450 29.02 -20.70 7.95
N THR A 451 27.99 -20.02 8.45
CA THR A 451 27.36 -20.33 9.76
C THR A 451 26.44 -21.55 9.69
N LEU A 452 25.85 -21.85 8.51
CA LEU A 452 24.96 -23.01 8.32
C LEU A 452 25.73 -24.34 8.15
N VAL A 453 27.04 -24.30 7.86
CA VAL A 453 27.90 -25.45 7.67
C VAL A 453 28.55 -25.92 8.99
N GLU A 454 28.60 -25.06 10.01
CA GLU A 454 28.98 -25.37 11.38
C GLU A 454 27.80 -25.93 12.20
#